data_54ca7421de97366575c5f3a56806642a
#
_entry.id   54ca7421de97366575c5f3a56806642a
#
_cell.length_a   1.000
_cell.length_b   1.000
_cell.length_c   1.000
_cell.angle_alpha   90.00
_cell.angle_beta   90.00
_cell.angle_gamma   90.00
#
_symmetry.space_group_name_H-M   'P 1'
#
loop_
_entity.id
_entity.type
_entity.pdbx_description
1 polymer ?
#
loop_
_entity_poly.entity_id
_entity_poly.type
_entity_poly.pdbx_seq_one_letter_code
_entity_poly.pdbx_strand_id
1 'polypeptide(L)'
;LLKRSTLRGIAETAYKREFNNSFSFIMSCLDILGAERYVFKDIKTVDGIPRVLGIALFAVENAKGNIDSKTLAMQIKQYQRFSPLGIDELILLKSACRCALLSYLSDLCAVAIKISEKEDKATRDANEGKFSLNDIHSCEYVSTLYTAADYVLKQSIIDLLTDNGIRADDMINLFEFKQADLY
;
A
#
# COMPACT_ATOMS: atom_id res chain seq x y z
N LEU A 1 -8.93 9.28 -6.20
CA LEU A 1 -8.38 8.08 -6.81
C LEU A 1 -6.95 8.38 -7.25
N LEU A 2 -6.21 7.43 -7.74
CA LEU A 2 -4.80 7.55 -8.09
C LEU A 2 -4.45 8.90 -8.77
N LYS A 3 -3.63 9.72 -8.11
CA LYS A 3 -3.15 10.97 -8.69
C LYS A 3 -2.08 10.67 -9.75
N ARG A 4 -1.95 11.53 -10.78
CA ARG A 4 -0.88 11.41 -11.78
C ARG A 4 0.53 11.31 -11.18
N SER A 5 0.78 12.02 -10.08
CA SER A 5 2.03 11.94 -9.32
C SER A 5 2.29 10.54 -8.75
N THR A 6 1.24 9.87 -8.24
CA THR A 6 1.34 8.49 -7.73
C THR A 6 1.68 7.51 -8.84
N LEU A 7 1.01 7.62 -10.01
CA LEU A 7 1.29 6.77 -11.16
C LEU A 7 2.73 6.95 -11.67
N ARG A 8 3.23 8.19 -11.69
CA ARG A 8 4.61 8.48 -12.08
C ARG A 8 5.61 7.89 -11.09
N GLY A 9 5.38 8.05 -9.79
CA GLY A 9 6.22 7.46 -8.75
C GLY A 9 6.30 5.94 -8.88
N ILE A 10 5.18 5.23 -9.07
CA ILE A 10 5.18 3.78 -9.27
C ILE A 10 5.97 3.37 -10.52
N ALA A 11 5.84 4.13 -11.63
CA ALA A 11 6.57 3.85 -12.86
C ALA A 11 8.10 3.95 -12.69
N GLU A 12 8.58 4.60 -11.64
CA GLU A 12 10.00 4.76 -11.31
C GLU A 12 10.49 3.77 -10.24
N THR A 13 9.62 2.89 -9.72
CA THR A 13 9.94 1.92 -8.66
C THR A 13 10.31 0.54 -9.17
N ALA A 14 10.80 -0.33 -8.27
CA ALA A 14 11.06 -1.74 -8.53
C ALA A 14 9.80 -2.52 -8.97
N TYR A 15 8.60 -2.03 -8.64
CA TYR A 15 7.31 -2.62 -9.01
C TYR A 15 6.82 -2.19 -10.40
N LYS A 16 7.62 -1.44 -11.14
CA LYS A 16 7.28 -0.90 -12.46
C LYS A 16 6.74 -1.96 -13.43
N ARG A 17 7.34 -3.13 -13.46
CA ARG A 17 6.95 -4.19 -14.39
C ARG A 17 5.57 -4.73 -14.08
N GLU A 18 5.30 -5.07 -12.82
CA GLU A 18 4.03 -5.60 -12.35
C GLU A 18 2.92 -4.58 -12.49
N PHE A 19 3.21 -3.32 -12.18
CA PHE A 19 2.28 -2.21 -12.38
C PHE A 19 1.94 -2.01 -13.85
N ASN A 20 2.94 -1.99 -14.75
CA ASN A 20 2.72 -1.82 -16.18
C ASN A 20 1.91 -2.98 -16.78
N ASN A 21 2.11 -4.21 -16.30
CA ASN A 21 1.32 -5.37 -16.73
C ASN A 21 -0.16 -5.24 -16.36
N SER A 22 -0.46 -4.57 -15.26
CA SER A 22 -1.82 -4.34 -14.76
C SER A 22 -2.40 -2.99 -15.18
N PHE A 23 -1.61 -2.13 -15.80
CA PHE A 23 -1.97 -0.72 -16.05
C PHE A 23 -3.23 -0.58 -16.91
N SER A 24 -3.35 -1.34 -17.99
CA SER A 24 -4.52 -1.29 -18.87
C SER A 24 -5.80 -1.73 -18.14
N PHE A 25 -5.70 -2.73 -17.24
CA PHE A 25 -6.82 -3.15 -16.40
C PHE A 25 -7.19 -2.05 -15.38
N ILE A 26 -6.22 -1.43 -14.73
CA ILE A 26 -6.44 -0.32 -13.79
C ILE A 26 -7.12 0.85 -14.51
N MET A 27 -6.64 1.23 -15.68
CA MET A 27 -7.23 2.31 -16.49
C MET A 27 -8.66 1.98 -16.89
N SER A 28 -8.92 0.76 -17.35
CA SER A 28 -10.29 0.31 -17.67
C SER A 28 -11.24 0.39 -16.45
N CYS A 29 -10.76 0.02 -15.27
CA CYS A 29 -11.55 0.16 -14.04
C CYS A 29 -11.84 1.63 -13.71
N LEU A 30 -10.85 2.52 -13.89
CA LEU A 30 -11.01 3.97 -13.64
C LEU A 30 -12.00 4.61 -14.65
N ASP A 31 -11.96 4.20 -15.92
CA ASP A 31 -12.88 4.68 -16.95
C ASP A 31 -14.33 4.27 -16.64
N ILE A 32 -14.53 3.00 -16.22
CA ILE A 32 -15.85 2.51 -15.81
C ILE A 32 -16.36 3.32 -14.60
N LEU A 33 -15.53 3.53 -13.58
CA LEU A 33 -15.92 4.32 -12.42
C LEU A 33 -16.10 5.81 -12.74
N GLY A 34 -15.37 6.33 -13.71
CA GLY A 34 -15.56 7.68 -14.23
C GLY A 34 -16.94 7.85 -14.86
N ALA A 35 -17.39 6.87 -15.62
CA ALA A 35 -18.73 6.82 -16.20
C ALA A 35 -19.83 6.62 -15.12
N GLU A 36 -19.52 5.85 -14.08
CA GLU A 36 -20.43 5.53 -12.97
C GLU A 36 -20.36 6.54 -11.79
N ARG A 37 -19.63 7.65 -11.91
CA ARG A 37 -19.36 8.59 -10.78
C ARG A 37 -20.62 9.17 -10.13
N TYR A 38 -21.77 9.17 -10.80
CA TYR A 38 -23.05 9.64 -10.30
C TYR A 38 -23.93 8.52 -9.72
N VAL A 39 -23.50 7.29 -9.79
CA VAL A 39 -24.29 6.11 -9.41
C VAL A 39 -24.56 6.07 -7.90
N PHE A 40 -23.67 6.64 -7.09
CA PHE A 40 -23.83 6.72 -5.64
C PHE A 40 -24.59 7.97 -5.17
N LYS A 41 -25.14 8.77 -6.09
CA LYS A 41 -25.99 9.90 -5.75
C LYS A 41 -27.33 9.37 -5.22
N ASP A 42 -27.82 9.99 -4.16
CA ASP A 42 -29.10 9.66 -3.51
C ASP A 42 -29.17 8.28 -2.80
N ILE A 43 -28.02 7.65 -2.57
CA ILE A 43 -27.91 6.40 -1.79
C ILE A 43 -27.74 6.69 -0.30
N LYS A 44 -28.30 5.82 0.55
CA LYS A 44 -28.14 5.91 2.01
C LYS A 44 -26.67 5.92 2.41
N THR A 45 -26.30 6.89 3.22
CA THR A 45 -24.92 7.06 3.73
C THR A 45 -24.87 6.81 5.23
N VAL A 46 -23.67 6.40 5.70
CA VAL A 46 -23.27 6.42 7.11
C VAL A 46 -21.97 7.21 7.15
N ASP A 47 -21.91 8.23 7.98
CA ASP A 47 -20.77 9.16 8.07
C ASP A 47 -20.32 9.74 6.72
N GLY A 48 -21.29 10.03 5.84
CA GLY A 48 -21.05 10.58 4.52
C GLY A 48 -20.58 9.58 3.47
N ILE A 49 -20.42 8.30 3.82
CA ILE A 49 -20.00 7.21 2.90
C ILE A 49 -21.24 6.38 2.54
N PRO A 50 -21.50 6.08 1.26
CA PRO A 50 -22.52 5.13 0.86
C PRO A 50 -22.34 3.80 1.59
N ARG A 51 -23.41 3.27 2.22
CA ARG A 51 -23.33 2.05 3.05
C ARG A 51 -22.73 0.87 2.29
N VAL A 52 -23.13 0.68 1.05
CA VAL A 52 -22.63 -0.38 0.18
C VAL A 52 -21.13 -0.24 -0.10
N LEU A 53 -20.64 0.99 -0.21
CA LEU A 53 -19.21 1.25 -0.37
C LEU A 53 -18.44 0.97 0.93
N GLY A 54 -18.99 1.35 2.09
CA GLY A 54 -18.40 1.02 3.38
C GLY A 54 -18.26 -0.49 3.60
N ILE A 55 -19.27 -1.26 3.23
CA ILE A 55 -19.21 -2.75 3.28
C ILE A 55 -18.13 -3.27 2.34
N ALA A 56 -18.03 -2.74 1.13
CA ALA A 56 -17.02 -3.16 0.16
C ALA A 56 -15.60 -2.83 0.61
N LEU A 57 -15.37 -1.63 1.17
CA LEU A 57 -14.08 -1.23 1.74
C LEU A 57 -13.65 -2.17 2.87
N PHE A 58 -14.55 -2.42 3.82
CA PHE A 58 -14.29 -3.35 4.91
C PHE A 58 -13.98 -4.77 4.41
N ALA A 59 -14.72 -5.25 3.39
CA ALA A 59 -14.52 -6.57 2.81
C ALA A 59 -13.15 -6.70 2.13
N VAL A 60 -12.76 -5.70 1.34
CA VAL A 60 -11.49 -5.67 0.62
C VAL A 60 -10.31 -5.59 1.58
N GLU A 61 -10.40 -4.74 2.61
CA GLU A 61 -9.37 -4.57 3.62
C GLU A 61 -9.12 -5.87 4.40
N ASN A 62 -10.18 -6.51 4.91
CA ASN A 62 -10.08 -7.78 5.63
C ASN A 62 -9.54 -8.92 4.77
N ALA A 63 -9.87 -8.94 3.48
CA ALA A 63 -9.37 -9.93 2.52
C ALA A 63 -7.98 -9.55 1.96
N LYS A 64 -7.38 -8.45 2.40
CA LYS A 64 -6.10 -7.92 1.86
C LYS A 64 -6.11 -7.83 0.33
N GLY A 65 -7.23 -7.35 -0.23
CA GLY A 65 -7.44 -7.24 -1.66
C GLY A 65 -7.89 -8.52 -2.38
N ASN A 66 -7.75 -9.70 -1.76
CA ASN A 66 -8.13 -10.99 -2.37
C ASN A 66 -9.58 -11.37 -2.00
N ILE A 67 -10.53 -10.60 -2.51
CA ILE A 67 -11.95 -10.80 -2.23
C ILE A 67 -12.59 -11.77 -3.22
N ASP A 68 -13.29 -12.80 -2.73
CA ASP A 68 -14.11 -13.70 -3.51
C ASP A 68 -15.62 -13.44 -3.30
N SER A 69 -16.42 -13.90 -4.23
CA SER A 69 -17.87 -13.70 -4.21
C SER A 69 -18.57 -14.38 -3.02
N LYS A 70 -18.03 -15.49 -2.52
CA LYS A 70 -18.58 -16.23 -1.38
C LYS A 70 -18.36 -15.47 -0.07
N THR A 71 -17.15 -14.98 0.16
CA THR A 71 -16.80 -14.18 1.32
C THR A 71 -17.61 -12.88 1.33
N LEU A 72 -17.68 -12.19 0.20
CA LEU A 72 -18.49 -10.97 0.06
C LEU A 72 -19.97 -11.23 0.37
N ALA A 73 -20.56 -12.29 -0.21
CA ALA A 73 -21.95 -12.64 0.03
C ALA A 73 -22.22 -12.97 1.51
N MET A 74 -21.28 -13.62 2.19
CA MET A 74 -21.39 -13.91 3.62
C MET A 74 -21.38 -12.61 4.46
N GLN A 75 -20.51 -11.68 4.16
CA GLN A 75 -20.43 -10.39 4.86
C GLN A 75 -21.70 -9.56 4.64
N ILE A 76 -22.20 -9.52 3.41
CA ILE A 76 -23.48 -8.85 3.10
C ILE A 76 -24.64 -9.47 3.87
N LYS A 77 -24.73 -10.81 3.91
CA LYS A 77 -25.76 -11.49 4.69
C LYS A 77 -25.68 -11.17 6.18
N GLN A 78 -24.48 -11.07 6.73
CA GLN A 78 -24.29 -10.68 8.13
C GLN A 78 -24.74 -9.23 8.37
N TYR A 79 -24.34 -8.30 7.50
CA TYR A 79 -24.74 -6.90 7.59
C TYR A 79 -26.26 -6.72 7.49
N GLN A 80 -26.89 -7.42 6.56
CA GLN A 80 -28.34 -7.33 6.34
C GLN A 80 -29.20 -7.80 7.53
N ARG A 81 -28.63 -8.56 8.48
CA ARG A 81 -29.32 -8.91 9.74
C ARG A 81 -29.59 -7.70 10.62
N PHE A 82 -28.73 -6.69 10.53
CA PHE A 82 -28.82 -5.48 11.37
C PHE A 82 -29.38 -4.29 10.59
N SER A 83 -29.05 -4.19 9.32
CA SER A 83 -29.43 -3.07 8.47
C SER A 83 -29.66 -3.54 7.03
N PRO A 84 -30.90 -3.87 6.65
CA PRO A 84 -31.22 -4.34 5.30
C PRO A 84 -30.80 -3.34 4.22
N LEU A 85 -30.11 -3.82 3.19
CA LEU A 85 -29.78 -3.05 1.99
C LEU A 85 -30.96 -3.04 1.03
N GLY A 86 -31.22 -1.89 0.43
CA GLY A 86 -32.19 -1.76 -0.66
C GLY A 86 -31.70 -2.41 -1.96
N ILE A 87 -32.62 -2.65 -2.89
CA ILE A 87 -32.29 -3.21 -4.21
C ILE A 87 -31.29 -2.30 -4.93
N ASP A 88 -31.48 -0.98 -4.85
CA ASP A 88 -30.61 0.01 -5.46
C ASP A 88 -29.17 -0.09 -4.92
N GLU A 89 -29.02 -0.33 -3.63
CA GLU A 89 -27.71 -0.53 -3.00
C GLU A 89 -27.07 -1.84 -3.45
N LEU A 90 -27.84 -2.92 -3.58
CA LEU A 90 -27.33 -4.23 -4.03
C LEU A 90 -26.87 -4.20 -5.50
N ILE A 91 -27.56 -3.46 -6.36
CA ILE A 91 -27.17 -3.25 -7.77
C ILE A 91 -25.80 -2.57 -7.83
N LEU A 92 -25.50 -1.65 -6.92
CA LEU A 92 -24.26 -0.88 -6.86
C LEU A 92 -23.08 -1.64 -6.26
N LEU A 93 -23.29 -2.84 -5.71
CA LEU A 93 -22.25 -3.60 -5.02
C LEU A 93 -21.01 -3.84 -5.90
N LYS A 94 -21.22 -4.14 -7.19
CA LYS A 94 -20.11 -4.36 -8.12
C LYS A 94 -19.24 -3.10 -8.29
N SER A 95 -19.88 -1.95 -8.44
CA SER A 95 -19.18 -0.65 -8.54
C SER A 95 -18.52 -0.27 -7.22
N ALA A 96 -19.17 -0.56 -6.09
CA ALA A 96 -18.61 -0.36 -4.77
C ALA A 96 -17.34 -1.23 -4.55
N CYS A 97 -17.35 -2.50 -4.94
CA CYS A 97 -16.17 -3.37 -4.88
C CYS A 97 -15.02 -2.87 -5.75
N ARG A 98 -15.31 -2.38 -6.97
CA ARG A 98 -14.28 -1.78 -7.83
C ARG A 98 -13.67 -0.53 -7.18
N CYS A 99 -14.50 0.36 -6.61
CA CYS A 99 -14.03 1.52 -5.88
C CYS A 99 -13.15 1.13 -4.70
N ALA A 100 -13.57 0.13 -3.92
CA ALA A 100 -12.84 -0.35 -2.76
C ALA A 100 -11.48 -0.96 -3.14
N LEU A 101 -11.42 -1.79 -4.18
CA LEU A 101 -10.18 -2.37 -4.69
C LEU A 101 -9.21 -1.31 -5.21
N LEU A 102 -9.71 -0.30 -5.92
CA LEU A 102 -8.87 0.80 -6.40
C LEU A 102 -8.38 1.70 -5.26
N SER A 103 -9.19 1.90 -4.21
CA SER A 103 -8.74 2.60 -3.00
C SER A 103 -7.62 1.83 -2.32
N TYR A 104 -7.82 0.55 -2.08
CA TYR A 104 -6.82 -0.34 -1.48
C TYR A 104 -5.51 -0.37 -2.29
N LEU A 105 -5.61 -0.50 -3.61
CA LEU A 105 -4.45 -0.42 -4.50
C LEU A 105 -3.74 0.94 -4.39
N SER A 106 -4.49 2.04 -4.31
CA SER A 106 -3.91 3.38 -4.14
C SER A 106 -3.09 3.49 -2.87
N ASP A 107 -3.58 2.91 -1.76
CA ASP A 107 -2.88 2.92 -0.47
C ASP A 107 -1.61 2.05 -0.53
N LEU A 108 -1.67 0.87 -1.13
CA LEU A 108 -0.49 0.03 -1.36
C LEU A 108 0.56 0.73 -2.23
N CYS A 109 0.14 1.40 -3.30
CA CYS A 109 1.03 2.18 -4.15
C CYS A 109 1.70 3.33 -3.39
N ALA A 110 0.97 4.01 -2.52
CA ALA A 110 1.53 5.09 -1.70
C ALA A 110 2.60 4.57 -0.71
N VAL A 111 2.39 3.37 -0.15
CA VAL A 111 3.39 2.70 0.69
C VAL A 111 4.62 2.32 -0.13
N ALA A 112 4.42 1.67 -1.29
CA ALA A 112 5.53 1.27 -2.17
C ALA A 112 6.40 2.44 -2.63
N ILE A 113 5.78 3.60 -2.94
CA ILE A 113 6.52 4.82 -3.30
C ILE A 113 7.39 5.30 -2.13
N LYS A 114 6.83 5.34 -0.92
CA LYS A 114 7.58 5.78 0.27
C LYS A 114 8.77 4.87 0.57
N ILE A 115 8.60 3.56 0.38
CA ILE A 115 9.70 2.58 0.54
C ILE A 115 10.78 2.87 -0.51
N SER A 116 10.39 3.01 -1.78
CA SER A 116 11.34 3.29 -2.87
C SER A 116 12.09 4.60 -2.67
N GLU A 117 11.42 5.67 -2.22
CA GLU A 117 12.07 6.96 -1.91
C GLU A 117 13.13 6.83 -0.82
N LYS A 118 12.87 6.00 0.20
CA LYS A 118 13.84 5.72 1.28
C LYS A 118 15.03 4.89 0.76
N GLU A 119 14.78 3.89 -0.09
CA GLU A 119 15.83 3.07 -0.70
C GLU A 119 16.73 3.90 -1.63
N ASP A 120 16.15 4.78 -2.43
CA ASP A 120 16.89 5.69 -3.32
C ASP A 120 17.76 6.68 -2.52
N LYS A 121 17.22 7.19 -1.40
CA LYS A 121 17.96 8.05 -0.49
C LYS A 121 19.14 7.28 0.14
N ALA A 122 18.88 6.08 0.68
CA ALA A 122 19.90 5.25 1.31
C ALA A 122 21.04 4.89 0.33
N THR A 123 20.69 4.59 -0.92
CA THR A 123 21.68 4.29 -1.97
C THR A 123 22.54 5.51 -2.29
N ARG A 124 21.96 6.71 -2.36
CA ARG A 124 22.74 7.94 -2.55
C ARG A 124 23.65 8.22 -1.36
N ASP A 125 23.12 8.13 -0.14
CA ASP A 125 23.86 8.37 1.08
C ASP A 125 25.02 7.37 1.23
N ALA A 126 24.84 6.11 0.83
CA ALA A 126 25.91 5.11 0.78
C ALA A 126 27.01 5.48 -0.22
N ASN A 127 26.64 5.93 -1.43
CA ASN A 127 27.58 6.34 -2.47
C ASN A 127 28.36 7.60 -2.08
N GLU A 128 27.76 8.47 -1.26
CA GLU A 128 28.40 9.68 -0.75
C GLU A 128 29.20 9.46 0.56
N GLY A 129 29.19 8.23 1.10
CA GLY A 129 29.80 7.90 2.38
C GLY A 129 29.14 8.59 3.58
N LYS A 130 27.84 8.87 3.48
CA LYS A 130 27.07 9.57 4.51
C LYS A 130 25.89 8.73 4.97
N PHE A 131 25.41 9.01 6.19
CA PHE A 131 24.10 8.58 6.59
C PHE A 131 23.52 9.48 7.69
N SER A 132 22.18 9.45 7.83
CA SER A 132 21.46 10.33 8.75
C SER A 132 20.89 9.55 9.93
N LEU A 133 21.18 9.99 11.14
CA LEU A 133 20.62 9.46 12.38
C LEU A 133 19.09 9.56 12.44
N ASN A 134 18.52 10.59 11.80
CA ASN A 134 17.07 10.80 11.78
C ASN A 134 16.32 9.71 11.01
N ASP A 135 17.01 8.93 10.19
CA ASP A 135 16.43 7.86 9.37
C ASP A 135 16.63 6.47 9.99
N ILE A 136 17.29 6.34 11.14
CA ILE A 136 17.54 5.05 11.85
C ILE A 136 16.23 4.30 12.16
N HIS A 137 15.13 5.00 12.37
CA HIS A 137 13.83 4.39 12.64
C HIS A 137 13.17 3.75 11.40
N SER A 138 13.79 3.86 10.24
CA SER A 138 13.31 3.26 9.00
C SER A 138 14.16 2.04 8.65
N CYS A 139 13.62 0.83 8.89
CA CYS A 139 14.29 -0.44 8.57
C CYS A 139 14.72 -0.51 7.10
N GLU A 140 13.87 -0.03 6.18
CA GLU A 140 14.15 -0.03 4.75
C GLU A 140 15.37 0.86 4.40
N TYR A 141 15.47 2.03 5.01
CA TYR A 141 16.60 2.92 4.80
C TYR A 141 17.90 2.29 5.31
N VAL A 142 17.91 1.82 6.56
CA VAL A 142 19.12 1.25 7.20
C VAL A 142 19.58 -0.01 6.47
N SER A 143 18.66 -0.91 6.11
CA SER A 143 18.97 -2.14 5.38
C SER A 143 19.57 -1.84 3.99
N THR A 144 19.00 -0.88 3.26
CA THR A 144 19.50 -0.50 1.93
C THR A 144 20.84 0.21 2.03
N LEU A 145 20.99 1.15 2.98
CA LEU A 145 22.25 1.85 3.25
C LEU A 145 23.37 0.84 3.55
N TYR A 146 23.13 -0.09 4.46
CA TYR A 146 24.12 -1.11 4.83
C TYR A 146 24.47 -2.03 3.66
N THR A 147 23.50 -2.40 2.83
CA THR A 147 23.74 -3.26 1.66
C THR A 147 24.59 -2.55 0.60
N ALA A 148 24.34 -1.26 0.35
CA ALA A 148 25.03 -0.47 -0.66
C ALA A 148 26.37 0.13 -0.17
N ALA A 149 26.58 0.21 1.15
CA ALA A 149 27.78 0.82 1.76
C ALA A 149 29.04 -0.02 1.52
N ASP A 150 30.16 0.65 1.42
CA ASP A 150 31.48 0.01 1.47
C ASP A 150 31.82 -0.46 2.90
N TYR A 151 32.98 -1.14 3.07
CA TYR A 151 33.38 -1.68 4.36
C TYR A 151 33.54 -0.62 5.44
N VAL A 152 34.09 0.55 5.10
CA VAL A 152 34.36 1.63 6.07
C VAL A 152 33.04 2.22 6.56
N LEU A 153 32.13 2.50 5.64
CA LEU A 153 30.82 3.03 6.00
C LEU A 153 29.98 2.00 6.78
N LYS A 154 30.08 0.70 6.44
CA LYS A 154 29.43 -0.37 7.21
C LYS A 154 29.88 -0.36 8.67
N GLN A 155 31.17 -0.23 8.92
CA GLN A 155 31.68 -0.18 10.28
C GLN A 155 31.16 1.06 11.02
N SER A 156 31.19 2.22 10.35
CA SER A 156 30.65 3.46 10.93
C SER A 156 29.16 3.39 11.26
N ILE A 157 28.38 2.69 10.44
CA ILE A 157 26.94 2.44 10.72
C ILE A 157 26.77 1.58 11.96
N ILE A 158 27.55 0.49 12.08
CA ILE A 158 27.49 -0.42 13.23
C ILE A 158 27.88 0.34 14.51
N ASP A 159 28.99 1.08 14.47
CA ASP A 159 29.49 1.84 15.61
C ASP A 159 28.43 2.85 16.10
N LEU A 160 27.84 3.60 15.16
CA LEU A 160 26.83 4.59 15.50
C LEU A 160 25.53 3.96 16.03
N LEU A 161 25.08 2.83 15.48
CA LEU A 161 23.91 2.10 15.98
C LEU A 161 24.18 1.60 17.40
N THR A 162 25.37 1.07 17.65
CA THR A 162 25.81 0.61 18.99
C THR A 162 25.86 1.75 20.00
N ASP A 163 26.44 2.89 19.62
CA ASP A 163 26.54 4.08 20.47
C ASP A 163 25.16 4.66 20.83
N ASN A 164 24.17 4.43 19.99
CA ASN A 164 22.77 4.81 20.25
C ASN A 164 21.95 3.70 20.94
N GLY A 165 22.61 2.65 21.43
CA GLY A 165 22.00 1.61 22.27
C GLY A 165 21.21 0.55 21.49
N ILE A 166 21.39 0.46 20.19
CA ILE A 166 20.78 -0.58 19.36
C ILE A 166 21.60 -1.86 19.54
N ARG A 167 20.96 -2.93 20.00
CA ARG A 167 21.62 -4.21 20.29
C ARG A 167 21.92 -4.97 19.02
N ALA A 168 22.91 -5.85 19.06
CA ALA A 168 23.31 -6.68 17.91
C ALA A 168 22.15 -7.51 17.34
N ASP A 169 21.26 -8.06 18.21
CA ASP A 169 20.09 -8.84 17.79
C ASP A 169 19.07 -7.97 17.04
N ASP A 170 18.91 -6.71 17.48
CA ASP A 170 18.03 -5.75 16.80
C ASP A 170 18.61 -5.32 15.45
N MET A 171 19.96 -5.24 15.35
CA MET A 171 20.64 -4.98 14.07
C MET A 171 20.45 -6.11 13.08
N ILE A 172 20.52 -7.37 13.49
CA ILE A 172 20.25 -8.52 12.63
C ILE A 172 18.83 -8.41 12.06
N ASN A 173 17.83 -8.12 12.90
CA ASN A 173 16.45 -7.91 12.46
C ASN A 173 16.32 -6.74 11.48
N LEU A 174 17.05 -5.63 11.69
CA LEU A 174 17.07 -4.49 10.79
C LEU A 174 17.68 -4.82 9.40
N PHE A 175 18.68 -5.70 9.35
CA PHE A 175 19.39 -6.04 8.13
C PHE A 175 18.78 -7.22 7.38
N GLU A 176 18.12 -8.15 8.08
CA GLU A 176 17.47 -9.34 7.49
C GLU A 176 16.04 -9.09 7.02
N PHE A 177 15.43 -7.97 7.40
CA PHE A 177 14.03 -7.64 7.10
C PHE A 177 13.69 -7.71 5.60
N LYS A 178 14.67 -7.49 4.71
CA LYS A 178 14.48 -7.60 3.25
C LYS A 178 14.25 -9.02 2.73
N GLN A 179 14.59 -10.06 3.48
CA GLN A 179 14.45 -11.45 3.00
C GLN A 179 13.10 -12.08 3.35
N ALA A 180 12.44 -11.63 4.40
CA ALA A 180 11.21 -12.24 4.92
C ALA A 180 9.93 -11.73 4.23
N ASP A 181 9.92 -10.52 3.68
CA ASP A 181 8.73 -9.89 3.09
C ASP A 181 8.60 -10.06 1.56
N LEU A 182 9.51 -10.81 0.93
CA LEU A 182 9.52 -11.05 -0.51
C LEU A 182 9.00 -12.44 -0.93
N TYR A 183 8.46 -13.24 0.02
CA TYR A 183 7.88 -14.57 -0.27
C TYR A 183 6.44 -14.72 0.21
#